data_256bc6ec255983db9423bc107c87b769
#
_entry.id   256bc6ec255983db9423bc107c87b769
#
_cell.length_a   1.000
_cell.length_b   1.000
_cell.length_c   1.000
_cell.angle_alpha   90.00
_cell.angle_beta   90.00
_cell.angle_gamma   90.00
#
_symmetry.space_group_name_H-M   'P 1'
#
loop_
_entity.id
_entity.type
_entity.pdbx_description
1 polymer ?
#
loop_
_entity_poly.entity_id
_entity_poly.type
_entity_poly.pdbx_seq_one_letter_code
_entity_poly.pdbx_strand_id
1 'polypeptide(L)'
;MPPRGTRPTSDRVREALFNVLAARRELAGTAVLDLYAGSGALGLEALSRGARTVLLVESDARAAAVIARNITAVGLPGATVRRAPAAAVVAAGTDTPVDLVLIDPPYDVATSELTALLGALTAGGWAGPGTLAVLERAAATPELDWPAGWAGWPSRRYGDTRLELGEHD
;
A
#
# COMPACT_ATOMS: atom_id res chain seq x y z
N MET A 1 17.64 12.18 -6.64
CA MET A 1 16.72 11.78 -7.74
C MET A 1 16.13 10.40 -7.47
N PRO A 2 14.83 10.26 -7.45
CA PRO A 2 14.27 8.92 -7.28
C PRO A 2 14.60 8.05 -8.51
N PRO A 3 14.64 6.73 -8.35
CA PRO A 3 14.83 5.84 -9.47
C PRO A 3 13.76 6.03 -10.54
N ARG A 4 14.11 5.67 -11.79
CA ARG A 4 13.19 5.73 -12.90
C ARG A 4 11.98 4.81 -12.63
N GLY A 5 10.78 5.28 -12.93
CA GLY A 5 9.55 4.52 -12.72
C GLY A 5 9.00 4.61 -11.31
N THR A 6 9.74 5.23 -10.39
CA THR A 6 9.26 5.49 -9.05
C THR A 6 9.11 6.99 -8.82
N ARG A 7 8.24 7.32 -7.90
CA ARG A 7 7.93 8.71 -7.56
C ARG A 7 7.74 8.78 -6.04
N PRO A 8 8.45 9.67 -5.34
CA PRO A 8 8.22 9.77 -3.91
C PRO A 8 6.82 10.33 -3.66
N THR A 9 6.12 9.75 -2.71
CA THR A 9 4.87 10.32 -2.21
C THR A 9 5.22 11.63 -1.52
N SER A 10 4.56 12.71 -1.90
CA SER A 10 4.79 14.00 -1.24
C SER A 10 4.29 13.94 0.20
N ASP A 11 4.91 14.73 1.08
CA ASP A 11 4.48 14.81 2.48
C ASP A 11 3.03 15.23 2.61
N ARG A 12 2.59 16.14 1.74
CA ARG A 12 1.21 16.60 1.71
C ARG A 12 0.23 15.50 1.37
N VAL A 13 0.53 14.69 0.35
CA VAL A 13 -0.33 13.58 -0.07
C VAL A 13 -0.37 12.52 1.02
N ARG A 14 0.78 12.20 1.61
CA ARG A 14 0.87 11.23 2.70
C ARG A 14 0.04 11.66 3.90
N GLU A 15 0.15 12.92 4.31
CA GLU A 15 -0.64 13.46 5.41
C GLU A 15 -2.14 13.40 5.10
N ALA A 16 -2.53 13.80 3.89
CA ALA A 16 -3.93 13.75 3.47
C ALA A 16 -4.46 12.32 3.48
N LEU A 17 -3.67 11.35 3.00
CA LEU A 17 -4.03 9.95 3.00
C LEU A 17 -4.32 9.44 4.42
N PHE A 18 -3.40 9.68 5.34
CA PHE A 18 -3.56 9.18 6.70
C PHE A 18 -4.69 9.91 7.46
N ASN A 19 -4.98 11.16 7.13
CA ASN A 19 -6.15 11.86 7.67
C ASN A 19 -7.45 11.19 7.21
N VAL A 20 -7.53 10.80 5.93
CA VAL A 20 -8.70 10.07 5.39
C VAL A 20 -8.84 8.72 6.08
N LEU A 21 -7.75 7.99 6.25
CA LEU A 21 -7.78 6.68 6.91
C LEU A 21 -8.20 6.80 8.37
N ALA A 22 -7.65 7.78 9.10
CA ALA A 22 -7.97 7.98 10.51
C ALA A 22 -9.45 8.32 10.73
N ALA A 23 -10.08 9.00 9.78
CA ALA A 23 -11.50 9.32 9.84
C ALA A 23 -12.39 8.09 9.67
N ARG A 24 -11.87 7.02 9.06
CA ARG A 24 -12.62 5.80 8.75
C ARG A 24 -12.29 4.65 9.67
N ARG A 25 -11.07 4.61 10.17
CA ARG A 25 -10.59 3.47 10.93
C ARG A 25 -9.45 3.87 11.84
N GLU A 26 -9.43 3.35 13.05
CA GLU A 26 -8.29 3.48 13.93
C GLU A 26 -7.16 2.59 13.42
N LEU A 27 -5.96 3.14 13.32
CA LEU A 27 -4.79 2.39 12.86
C LEU A 27 -4.13 1.58 13.96
N ALA A 28 -4.38 1.93 15.23
CA ALA A 28 -3.80 1.21 16.37
C ALA A 28 -4.17 -0.27 16.33
N GLY A 29 -3.17 -1.13 16.44
CA GLY A 29 -3.36 -2.58 16.46
C GLY A 29 -3.61 -3.23 15.10
N THR A 30 -3.58 -2.49 14.00
CA THR A 30 -3.86 -3.03 12.66
C THR A 30 -2.66 -3.77 12.07
N ALA A 31 -2.95 -4.68 11.14
CA ALA A 31 -1.97 -5.33 10.28
C ALA A 31 -1.99 -4.65 8.92
N VAL A 32 -0.81 -4.28 8.40
CA VAL A 32 -0.66 -3.49 7.18
C VAL A 32 0.26 -4.21 6.19
N LEU A 33 -0.15 -4.20 4.93
CA LEU A 33 0.67 -4.67 3.81
C LEU A 33 1.00 -3.47 2.92
N ASP A 34 2.28 -3.19 2.73
CA ASP A 34 2.76 -2.09 1.89
C ASP A 34 3.41 -2.67 0.64
N LEU A 35 2.70 -2.64 -0.48
CA LEU A 35 3.17 -3.16 -1.77
C LEU A 35 3.82 -2.04 -2.58
N TYR A 36 4.91 -2.37 -3.27
CA TYR A 36 5.76 -1.39 -3.96
C TYR A 36 6.27 -0.34 -2.95
N ALA A 37 6.84 -0.82 -1.86
CA ALA A 37 7.09 0.01 -0.69
C ALA A 37 8.11 1.14 -0.90
N GLY A 38 8.99 1.03 -1.89
CA GLY A 38 9.98 2.07 -2.18
C GLY A 38 10.92 2.31 -1.00
N SER A 39 10.85 3.49 -0.40
CA SER A 39 11.62 3.81 0.82
C SER A 39 10.94 3.32 2.09
N GLY A 40 9.70 2.84 1.99
CA GLY A 40 8.91 2.41 3.14
C GLY A 40 8.13 3.53 3.84
N ALA A 41 8.09 4.72 3.25
CA ALA A 41 7.50 5.88 3.92
C ALA A 41 6.04 5.66 4.34
N LEU A 42 5.21 5.07 3.48
CA LEU A 42 3.80 4.84 3.81
C LEU A 42 3.63 3.81 4.91
N GLY A 43 4.28 2.65 4.77
CA GLY A 43 4.18 1.59 5.79
C GLY A 43 4.74 2.02 7.13
N LEU A 44 5.84 2.76 7.15
CA LEU A 44 6.44 3.24 8.40
C LEU A 44 5.61 4.34 9.04
N GLU A 45 4.90 5.15 8.23
CA GLU A 45 3.93 6.10 8.78
C GLU A 45 2.79 5.36 9.48
N ALA A 46 2.28 4.28 8.89
CA ALA A 46 1.25 3.46 9.53
C ALA A 46 1.75 2.88 10.85
N LEU A 47 3.00 2.41 10.88
CA LEU A 47 3.62 1.91 12.11
C LEU A 47 3.69 3.00 13.18
N SER A 48 4.11 4.21 12.82
CA SER A 48 4.19 5.35 13.73
C SER A 48 2.83 5.75 14.29
N ARG A 49 1.76 5.45 13.54
CA ARG A 49 0.38 5.74 13.97
C ARG A 49 -0.26 4.58 14.73
N GLY A 50 0.51 3.56 15.08
CA GLY A 50 0.07 2.50 15.98
C GLY A 50 -0.22 1.15 15.33
N ALA A 51 0.03 0.98 14.04
CA ALA A 51 -0.11 -0.34 13.41
C ALA A 51 0.71 -1.38 14.17
N ARG A 52 0.16 -2.57 14.35
CA ARG A 52 0.81 -3.65 15.08
C ARG A 52 1.89 -4.31 14.24
N THR A 53 1.58 -4.56 12.97
CA THR A 53 2.52 -5.17 12.03
C THR A 53 2.45 -4.45 10.69
N VAL A 54 3.60 -4.35 10.03
CA VAL A 54 3.70 -3.83 8.66
C VAL A 54 4.64 -4.75 7.89
N LEU A 55 4.14 -5.35 6.81
CA LEU A 55 4.96 -6.08 5.86
C LEU A 55 5.21 -5.16 4.67
N LEU A 56 6.49 -4.78 4.46
CA LEU A 56 6.90 -3.91 3.36
C LEU A 56 7.50 -4.77 2.26
N VAL A 57 6.89 -4.73 1.09
CA VAL A 57 7.26 -5.55 -0.06
C VAL A 57 7.90 -4.65 -1.12
N GLU A 58 9.14 -4.95 -1.48
CA GLU A 58 9.90 -4.18 -2.44
C GLU A 58 10.82 -5.11 -3.24
N SER A 59 10.76 -5.03 -4.56
CA SER A 59 11.56 -5.90 -5.41
C SER A 59 12.99 -5.40 -5.64
N ASP A 60 13.22 -4.09 -5.56
CA ASP A 60 14.53 -3.50 -5.80
C ASP A 60 15.45 -3.66 -4.58
N ALA A 61 16.64 -4.20 -4.80
CA ALA A 61 17.58 -4.48 -3.73
C ALA A 61 18.01 -3.23 -2.95
N ARG A 62 18.24 -2.13 -3.67
CA ARG A 62 18.67 -0.87 -3.04
C ARG A 62 17.56 -0.26 -2.21
N ALA A 63 16.34 -0.25 -2.76
CA ALA A 63 15.19 0.25 -2.04
C ALA A 63 14.90 -0.60 -0.80
N ALA A 64 14.98 -1.93 -0.91
CA ALA A 64 14.79 -2.82 0.24
C ALA A 64 15.83 -2.56 1.34
N ALA A 65 17.09 -2.27 0.96
CA ALA A 65 18.13 -1.91 1.92
C ALA A 65 17.83 -0.58 2.61
N VAL A 66 17.29 0.40 1.87
CA VAL A 66 16.85 1.68 2.45
C VAL A 66 15.72 1.45 3.46
N ILE A 67 14.75 0.60 3.13
CA ILE A 67 13.67 0.24 4.04
C ILE A 67 14.24 -0.34 5.35
N ALA A 68 15.17 -1.28 5.23
CA ALA A 68 15.79 -1.91 6.41
C ALA A 68 16.45 -0.87 7.32
N ARG A 69 17.17 0.10 6.74
CA ARG A 69 17.75 1.19 7.50
C ARG A 69 16.69 2.09 8.15
N ASN A 70 15.63 2.37 7.42
CA ASN A 70 14.54 3.22 7.92
C ASN A 70 13.78 2.52 9.06
N ILE A 71 13.59 1.20 8.99
CA ILE A 71 13.01 0.42 10.09
C ILE A 71 13.85 0.59 11.37
N THR A 72 15.17 0.45 11.25
CA THR A 72 16.08 0.63 12.38
C THR A 72 15.99 2.05 12.93
N ALA A 73 15.97 3.06 12.06
CA ALA A 73 15.90 4.46 12.47
C ALA A 73 14.61 4.81 13.20
N VAL A 74 13.47 4.24 12.77
CA VAL A 74 12.19 4.44 13.44
C VAL A 74 12.18 3.82 14.83
N GLY A 75 12.82 2.66 14.98
CA GLY A 75 13.00 2.02 16.29
C GLY A 75 11.73 1.41 16.89
N LEU A 76 10.66 1.28 16.13
CA LEU A 76 9.44 0.64 16.60
C LEU A 76 9.40 -0.83 16.16
N PRO A 77 8.80 -1.73 16.96
CA PRO A 77 8.67 -3.12 16.57
C PRO A 77 7.53 -3.30 15.56
N GLY A 78 7.54 -4.42 14.83
CA GLY A 78 6.41 -4.84 14.00
C GLY A 78 6.63 -4.71 12.51
N ALA A 79 7.70 -4.06 12.05
CA ALA A 79 7.97 -3.92 10.62
C ALA A 79 8.89 -5.04 10.11
N THR A 80 8.54 -5.58 8.94
CA THR A 80 9.35 -6.58 8.24
C THR A 80 9.43 -6.19 6.78
N VAL A 81 10.63 -6.27 6.19
CA VAL A 81 10.81 -6.05 4.77
C VAL A 81 10.95 -7.40 4.07
N ARG A 82 10.27 -7.54 2.92
CA ARG A 82 10.42 -8.71 2.06
C ARG A 82 10.82 -8.25 0.67
N ARG A 83 12.00 -8.69 0.22
CA ARG A 83 12.48 -8.37 -1.10
C ARG A 83 11.91 -9.37 -2.11
N ALA A 84 10.86 -8.97 -2.82
CA ALA A 84 10.20 -9.77 -3.83
C ALA A 84 9.26 -8.91 -4.66
N PRO A 85 8.86 -9.35 -5.86
CA PRO A 85 7.78 -8.68 -6.59
C PRO A 85 6.47 -8.74 -5.82
N ALA A 86 5.70 -7.66 -5.88
CA ALA A 86 4.41 -7.57 -5.18
C ALA A 86 3.48 -8.74 -5.57
N ALA A 87 3.37 -9.03 -6.87
CA ALA A 87 2.51 -10.11 -7.36
C ALA A 87 2.91 -11.46 -6.78
N ALA A 88 4.21 -11.73 -6.62
CA ALA A 88 4.69 -13.00 -6.07
C ALA A 88 4.31 -13.18 -4.60
N VAL A 89 4.46 -12.12 -3.81
CA VAL A 89 4.08 -12.16 -2.38
C VAL A 89 2.57 -12.38 -2.24
N VAL A 90 1.79 -11.64 -3.02
CA VAL A 90 0.32 -11.76 -2.98
C VAL A 90 -0.11 -13.16 -3.40
N ALA A 91 0.47 -13.72 -4.46
CA ALA A 91 0.14 -15.05 -4.95
C ALA A 91 0.49 -16.15 -3.94
N ALA A 92 1.54 -15.94 -3.13
CA ALA A 92 1.92 -16.90 -2.09
C ALA A 92 0.86 -17.04 -0.99
N GLY A 93 0.04 -16.02 -0.81
CA GLY A 93 -1.07 -16.06 0.14
C GLY A 93 -0.65 -15.86 1.58
N THR A 94 -1.67 -15.81 2.43
CA THR A 94 -1.50 -15.68 3.88
C THR A 94 -2.66 -16.36 4.61
N ASP A 95 -2.40 -16.76 5.85
CA ASP A 95 -3.43 -17.37 6.71
C ASP A 95 -4.32 -16.34 7.40
N THR A 96 -3.86 -15.09 7.47
CA THR A 96 -4.56 -14.04 8.23
C THR A 96 -4.72 -12.79 7.37
N PRO A 97 -5.96 -12.31 7.17
CA PRO A 97 -6.18 -11.07 6.43
C PRO A 97 -5.50 -9.88 7.10
N VAL A 98 -5.12 -8.90 6.29
CA VAL A 98 -4.64 -7.62 6.79
C VAL A 98 -5.78 -6.62 6.86
N ASP A 99 -5.57 -5.54 7.61
CA ASP A 99 -6.58 -4.48 7.77
C ASP A 99 -6.42 -3.39 6.71
N LEU A 100 -5.22 -3.19 6.22
CA LEU A 100 -4.89 -2.11 5.28
C LEU A 100 -3.85 -2.59 4.28
N VAL A 101 -4.11 -2.31 3.00
CA VAL A 101 -3.14 -2.53 1.92
C VAL A 101 -2.83 -1.18 1.29
N LEU A 102 -1.55 -0.82 1.30
CA LEU A 102 -1.04 0.40 0.66
C LEU A 102 -0.37 0.01 -0.64
N ILE A 103 -0.71 0.67 -1.73
CA ILE A 103 -0.20 0.33 -3.07
C ILE A 103 0.23 1.60 -3.79
N ASP A 104 1.54 1.76 -3.98
CA ASP A 104 2.12 2.90 -4.69
C ASP A 104 3.00 2.40 -5.84
N PRO A 105 2.38 1.93 -6.94
CA PRO A 105 3.11 1.28 -8.02
C PRO A 105 3.88 2.28 -8.88
N PRO A 106 4.94 1.81 -9.56
CA PRO A 106 5.60 2.61 -10.59
C PRO A 106 4.65 2.98 -11.72
N TYR A 107 5.00 4.00 -12.52
CA TYR A 107 4.18 4.51 -13.61
C TYR A 107 3.81 3.47 -14.66
N ASP A 108 4.70 2.50 -14.90
CA ASP A 108 4.56 1.53 -15.98
C ASP A 108 3.70 0.33 -15.60
N VAL A 109 3.19 0.28 -14.38
CA VAL A 109 2.24 -0.77 -13.99
C VAL A 109 0.87 -0.41 -14.54
N ALA A 110 0.33 -1.28 -15.41
CA ALA A 110 -0.94 -1.02 -16.07
C ALA A 110 -2.12 -1.08 -15.09
N THR A 111 -3.17 -0.31 -15.37
CA THR A 111 -4.40 -0.32 -14.56
C THR A 111 -4.97 -1.73 -14.44
N SER A 112 -4.94 -2.51 -15.53
CA SER A 112 -5.42 -3.90 -15.52
C SER A 112 -4.61 -4.81 -14.61
N GLU A 113 -3.31 -4.56 -14.45
CA GLU A 113 -2.48 -5.30 -13.50
C GLU A 113 -2.87 -5.02 -12.07
N LEU A 114 -3.24 -3.77 -11.77
CA LEU A 114 -3.67 -3.39 -10.44
C LEU A 114 -5.03 -3.99 -10.11
N THR A 115 -5.95 -4.04 -11.05
CA THR A 115 -7.23 -4.74 -10.88
C THR A 115 -6.98 -6.23 -10.59
N ALA A 116 -6.08 -6.86 -11.34
CA ALA A 116 -5.71 -8.26 -11.12
C ALA A 116 -5.06 -8.46 -9.74
N LEU A 117 -4.23 -7.51 -9.30
CA LEU A 117 -3.60 -7.57 -7.99
C LEU A 117 -4.63 -7.53 -6.86
N LEU A 118 -5.64 -6.67 -6.99
CA LEU A 118 -6.73 -6.61 -6.01
C LEU A 118 -7.52 -7.92 -5.95
N GLY A 119 -7.79 -8.54 -7.10
CA GLY A 119 -8.40 -9.86 -7.14
C GLY A 119 -7.54 -10.94 -6.51
N ALA A 120 -6.24 -10.85 -6.71
CA ALA A 120 -5.28 -11.79 -6.12
C ALA A 120 -5.19 -11.63 -4.59
N LEU A 121 -5.36 -10.41 -4.07
CA LEU A 121 -5.43 -10.18 -2.61
C LEU A 121 -6.61 -10.93 -2.00
N THR A 122 -7.75 -10.94 -2.69
CA THR A 122 -8.92 -11.73 -2.25
C THR A 122 -8.61 -13.23 -2.30
N ALA A 123 -8.12 -13.71 -3.44
CA ALA A 123 -7.85 -15.13 -3.63
C ALA A 123 -6.77 -15.67 -2.68
N GLY A 124 -5.79 -14.84 -2.34
CA GLY A 124 -4.68 -15.21 -1.45
C GLY A 124 -4.97 -15.10 0.04
N GLY A 125 -6.16 -14.65 0.41
CA GLY A 125 -6.53 -14.52 1.83
C GLY A 125 -6.00 -13.25 2.50
N TRP A 126 -5.39 -12.34 1.74
CA TRP A 126 -4.90 -11.06 2.27
C TRP A 126 -6.03 -10.12 2.61
N ALA A 127 -7.09 -10.12 1.79
CA ALA A 127 -8.25 -9.27 2.01
C ALA A 127 -9.37 -10.07 2.66
N GLY A 128 -9.93 -9.53 3.71
CA GLY A 128 -11.10 -10.05 4.38
C GLY A 128 -12.13 -8.93 4.61
N PRO A 129 -13.24 -9.22 5.29
CA PRO A 129 -14.26 -8.19 5.55
C PRO A 129 -13.67 -6.95 6.20
N GLY A 130 -13.88 -5.79 5.59
CA GLY A 130 -13.40 -4.52 6.12
C GLY A 130 -11.98 -4.14 5.76
N THR A 131 -11.23 -4.99 5.04
CA THR A 131 -9.89 -4.62 4.57
C THR A 131 -9.99 -3.40 3.66
N LEU A 132 -9.18 -2.39 3.94
CA LEU A 132 -9.08 -1.18 3.10
C LEU A 132 -7.87 -1.29 2.17
N ALA A 133 -8.05 -0.89 0.93
CA ALA A 133 -6.94 -0.76 -0.02
C ALA A 133 -6.83 0.68 -0.48
N VAL A 134 -5.63 1.19 -0.55
CA VAL A 134 -5.33 2.54 -1.02
C VAL A 134 -4.29 2.46 -2.13
N LEU A 135 -4.63 3.04 -3.28
CA LEU A 135 -3.71 3.12 -4.41
C LEU A 135 -3.38 4.59 -4.68
N GLU A 136 -2.10 4.90 -4.75
CA GLU A 136 -1.62 6.20 -5.19
C GLU A 136 -1.28 6.10 -6.67
N ARG A 137 -1.90 6.94 -7.49
CA ARG A 137 -1.73 6.88 -8.94
C ARG A 137 -1.57 8.28 -9.51
N ALA A 138 -1.02 8.38 -10.72
CA ALA A 138 -1.02 9.63 -11.46
C ALA A 138 -2.47 9.98 -11.85
N ALA A 139 -2.86 11.24 -11.66
CA ALA A 139 -4.24 11.67 -11.92
C ALA A 139 -4.63 11.50 -13.40
N ALA A 140 -3.66 11.49 -14.31
CA ALA A 140 -3.90 11.30 -15.73
C ALA A 140 -4.19 9.85 -16.15
N THR A 141 -3.96 8.88 -15.26
CA THR A 141 -4.24 7.48 -15.59
C THR A 141 -5.74 7.19 -15.53
N PRO A 142 -6.23 6.16 -16.26
CA PRO A 142 -7.62 5.74 -16.13
C PRO A 142 -7.94 5.33 -14.69
N GLU A 143 -9.16 5.59 -14.25
CA GLU A 143 -9.60 5.13 -12.95
C GLU A 143 -9.60 3.62 -12.88
N LEU A 144 -9.38 3.13 -11.65
CA LEU A 144 -9.32 1.71 -11.38
C LEU A 144 -10.69 1.06 -11.54
N ASP A 145 -10.71 -0.13 -12.13
CA ASP A 145 -11.89 -0.97 -12.18
C ASP A 145 -11.81 -1.98 -11.03
N TRP A 146 -12.57 -1.75 -9.97
CA TRP A 146 -12.51 -2.57 -8.76
C TRP A 146 -13.11 -3.94 -9.05
N PRO A 147 -12.38 -5.03 -8.76
CA PRO A 147 -12.90 -6.39 -9.01
C PRO A 147 -13.94 -6.81 -7.97
N ALA A 148 -14.56 -7.97 -8.22
CA ALA A 148 -15.54 -8.54 -7.30
C ALA A 148 -14.98 -8.64 -5.87
N GLY A 149 -15.81 -8.35 -4.89
CA GLY A 149 -15.45 -8.34 -3.48
C GLY A 149 -15.00 -6.99 -2.97
N TRP A 150 -14.71 -6.04 -3.85
CA TRP A 150 -14.26 -4.70 -3.49
C TRP A 150 -15.29 -3.65 -3.85
N ALA A 151 -15.50 -2.69 -2.97
CA ALA A 151 -16.32 -1.52 -3.23
C ALA A 151 -15.43 -0.28 -3.21
N GLY A 152 -15.32 0.40 -4.35
CA GLY A 152 -14.53 1.62 -4.46
C GLY A 152 -15.25 2.81 -3.86
N TRP A 153 -14.50 3.67 -3.17
CA TRP A 153 -14.98 4.96 -2.68
C TRP A 153 -14.71 6.02 -3.75
N PRO A 154 -15.35 7.20 -3.66
CA PRO A 154 -14.99 8.31 -4.55
C PRO A 154 -13.50 8.62 -4.45
N SER A 155 -12.82 8.71 -5.59
CA SER A 155 -11.40 9.02 -5.62
C SER A 155 -11.14 10.46 -5.19
N ARG A 156 -9.90 10.74 -4.75
CA ARG A 156 -9.49 12.06 -4.31
C ARG A 156 -8.26 12.49 -5.11
N ARG A 157 -8.28 13.72 -5.59
CA ARG A 157 -7.19 14.25 -6.38
C ARG A 157 -6.41 15.32 -5.60
N TYR A 158 -5.09 15.21 -5.63
CA TYR A 158 -4.16 16.17 -5.04
C TYR A 158 -3.11 16.53 -6.10
N GLY A 159 -3.33 17.63 -6.81
CA GLY A 159 -2.46 18.01 -7.92
C GLY A 159 -2.44 16.94 -9.01
N ASP A 160 -1.26 16.38 -9.28
CA ASP A 160 -1.08 15.34 -10.30
C ASP A 160 -1.26 13.91 -9.74
N THR A 161 -1.59 13.80 -8.47
CA THR A 161 -1.78 12.52 -7.78
C THR A 161 -3.25 12.25 -7.52
N ARG A 162 -3.67 11.02 -7.73
CA ARG A 162 -5.01 10.56 -7.36
C ARG A 162 -4.89 9.43 -6.35
N LEU A 163 -5.66 9.53 -5.27
CA LEU A 163 -5.83 8.44 -4.31
C LEU A 163 -7.12 7.72 -4.61
N GLU A 164 -7.03 6.41 -4.83
CA GLU A 164 -8.17 5.53 -5.01
C GLU A 164 -8.26 4.60 -3.82
N LEU A 165 -9.39 4.61 -3.16
CA LEU A 165 -9.62 3.84 -1.94
C LEU A 165 -10.79 2.90 -2.16
N GLY A 166 -10.71 1.72 -1.57
CA GLY A 166 -11.81 0.76 -1.59
C GLY A 166 -11.80 -0.11 -0.34
N GLU A 167 -12.93 -0.72 -0.11
CA GLU A 167 -13.14 -1.59 1.05
C GLU A 167 -13.62 -2.96 0.60
N HIS A 168 -13.10 -4.00 1.22
CA HIS A 168 -13.50 -5.37 0.92
C HIS A 168 -14.77 -5.75 1.69
N ASP A 169 -15.63 -6.50 1.02
CA ASP A 169 -16.88 -7.02 1.59
C ASP A 169 -16.63 -7.92 2.79
#